data_ec861a77c99040b84518a65584212755
#
_entry.id   ec861a77c99040b84518a65584212755
#
_cell.length_a   1.000
_cell.length_b   1.000
_cell.length_c   1.000
_cell.angle_alpha   90.00
_cell.angle_beta   90.00
_cell.angle_gamma   90.00
#
_symmetry.space_group_name_H-M   'P 1'
#
loop_
_entity.id
_entity.type
_entity.pdbx_description
1 polymer ?
#
loop_
_entity_poly.entity_id
_entity_poly.type
_entity_poly.pdbx_seq_one_letter_code
_entity_poly.pdbx_strand_id
1 'polypeptide(L)'
;LRIFASESGNAHFQPIIHLYYSLTTVRIGIFFGGPSREREISYAGGKTAFENMDKHLFQPVLVFVDSLGNFILTDETKLYHASIRAFYPGEAFKEDGFEVYIESLQQQLAPQELEALMHGIGTPIQPQDFKKYFDFAFIILHGPDCEDGAIQGLLEWHKIPYMGPGLLGSAVSIDKILQNEQIARANGQQKKMQVVRWEKWSGGDEQAIFEEAKAYLGLPIVVKAPHQGSSIGVSIVKEDDLGAFTKAMNQCFFVLKVSADDWKSWSNTEKHAFVQRIANLDESIGFPVVIQETGEIIYHPVDLLEKLETVSGSVSLLSVNAEDQVLLEEFMVGQEFSCGVVQDDDGTVIALPPTEIAKMDESQTFDFKTKYKLNVTRKLIPVATTLENNQKIQYNIALVFEKLGMNAVARIDGFLTPDGRVLLHDPNTLPGMSPTSLIFKQMAEIGLDVTHAITYLIRQSLRERIRTGKDTVHLRQLLKGLDDKIAQQVATISTQAVEFEATQEAYMEARRAYSRLSATGVVKPVAVLKTSHGTTYELPIGLLFKDTIEDVLEGVDKPVHPLIIETREKAKNITRRFVG
;
A
#
# COMPACT_ATOMS: atom_id res chain seq x y z
N LEU A 1 -46.17 -10.96 1.78
CA LEU A 1 -47.46 -10.52 1.20
C LEU A 1 -48.60 -11.02 2.07
N ARG A 2 -49.16 -10.16 2.92
CA ARG A 2 -50.52 -10.35 3.47
C ARG A 2 -51.39 -9.23 2.90
N ILE A 3 -52.36 -9.65 2.08
CA ILE A 3 -53.39 -8.82 1.51
C ILE A 3 -54.46 -8.66 2.58
N PHE A 4 -54.73 -7.43 3.03
CA PHE A 4 -56.00 -7.08 3.68
C PHE A 4 -56.88 -6.42 2.65
N ALA A 5 -57.95 -7.10 2.29
CA ALA A 5 -59.02 -6.50 1.54
C ALA A 5 -59.97 -5.75 2.50
N SER A 6 -60.21 -4.47 2.28
CA SER A 6 -61.37 -3.77 2.79
C SER A 6 -62.15 -3.20 1.59
N GLU A 7 -63.39 -3.57 1.51
CA GLU A 7 -64.36 -3.08 0.54
C GLU A 7 -64.57 -1.56 0.71
N SER A 8 -64.40 -0.83 -0.35
CA SER A 8 -65.26 0.24 -0.89
C SER A 8 -64.44 1.32 -1.63
N GLY A 9 -64.80 1.55 -2.87
CA GLY A 9 -64.60 2.82 -3.54
C GLY A 9 -63.36 2.99 -4.41
N ASN A 10 -63.58 3.15 -5.71
CA ASN A 10 -62.67 3.55 -6.78
C ASN A 10 -61.36 4.25 -6.32
N ALA A 11 -60.27 3.51 -6.30
CA ALA A 11 -58.92 4.07 -6.20
C ALA A 11 -58.19 3.76 -7.50
N HIS A 12 -57.87 4.80 -8.24
CA HIS A 12 -56.91 4.76 -9.34
C HIS A 12 -55.59 4.14 -8.84
N PHE A 13 -55.29 2.96 -9.35
CA PHE A 13 -53.95 2.36 -9.21
C PHE A 13 -52.96 3.24 -10.00
N GLN A 14 -52.37 4.21 -9.34
CA GLN A 14 -51.08 4.70 -9.77
C GLN A 14 -50.02 3.72 -9.27
N PRO A 15 -49.12 3.23 -10.14
CA PRO A 15 -48.05 2.33 -9.69
C PRO A 15 -47.10 3.12 -8.80
N ILE A 16 -47.03 2.74 -7.51
CA ILE A 16 -46.05 3.21 -6.53
C ILE A 16 -44.68 2.57 -6.90
N ILE A 17 -44.25 2.70 -8.15
CA ILE A 17 -42.92 2.27 -8.62
C ILE A 17 -41.97 3.46 -8.83
N HIS A 18 -42.41 4.69 -8.60
CA HIS A 18 -41.62 5.88 -8.91
C HIS A 18 -41.02 6.61 -7.70
N LEU A 19 -40.92 6.00 -6.51
CA LEU A 19 -40.47 6.73 -5.31
C LEU A 19 -39.25 6.11 -4.61
N TYR A 20 -38.36 5.35 -5.30
CA TYR A 20 -37.11 4.84 -4.71
C TYR A 20 -35.92 4.88 -5.65
N TYR A 21 -35.76 5.91 -6.45
CA TYR A 21 -34.50 6.22 -7.11
C TYR A 21 -34.09 7.69 -6.88
N SER A 22 -34.00 8.08 -5.62
CA SER A 22 -32.98 9.04 -5.25
C SER A 22 -31.68 8.28 -5.42
N LEU A 23 -30.89 8.62 -6.43
CA LEU A 23 -29.54 8.08 -6.68
C LEU A 23 -28.68 8.43 -5.47
N THR A 24 -28.72 7.59 -4.43
CA THR A 24 -27.91 7.78 -3.24
C THR A 24 -26.44 7.66 -3.64
N THR A 25 -25.66 8.64 -3.24
CA THR A 25 -24.20 8.65 -3.40
C THR A 25 -23.63 7.41 -2.72
N VAL A 26 -22.71 6.69 -3.38
CA VAL A 26 -22.10 5.48 -2.82
C VAL A 26 -21.21 5.87 -1.64
N ARG A 27 -21.46 5.30 -0.48
CA ARG A 27 -20.65 5.55 0.73
C ARG A 27 -19.42 4.66 0.70
N ILE A 28 -18.25 5.27 0.76
CA ILE A 28 -16.96 4.58 0.68
C ILE A 28 -16.26 4.64 2.04
N GLY A 29 -16.14 3.50 2.72
CA GLY A 29 -15.31 3.37 3.90
C GLY A 29 -13.83 3.38 3.51
N ILE A 30 -13.10 4.44 3.88
CA ILE A 30 -11.65 4.55 3.67
C ILE A 30 -10.96 3.98 4.90
N PHE A 31 -10.37 2.79 4.76
CA PHE A 31 -9.71 2.06 5.84
C PHE A 31 -8.23 2.42 5.87
N PHE A 32 -7.75 3.00 6.95
CA PHE A 32 -6.35 3.41 7.13
C PHE A 32 -5.86 3.16 8.56
N GLY A 33 -4.52 3.11 8.75
CA GLY A 33 -3.86 2.72 9.99
C GLY A 33 -3.41 1.26 9.93
N GLY A 34 -3.99 0.42 10.77
CA GLY A 34 -3.75 -1.02 10.82
C GLY A 34 -2.72 -1.48 11.85
N PRO A 35 -2.65 -2.80 12.10
CA PRO A 35 -1.75 -3.38 13.10
C PRO A 35 -0.30 -3.45 12.63
N SER A 36 -0.04 -3.36 11.34
CA SER A 36 1.28 -3.56 10.76
C SER A 36 2.27 -2.41 11.06
N ARG A 37 3.53 -2.60 10.66
CA ARG A 37 4.59 -1.59 10.74
C ARG A 37 4.42 -0.43 9.76
N GLU A 38 3.54 -0.58 8.75
CA GLU A 38 3.37 0.37 7.64
C GLU A 38 2.24 1.40 7.88
N ARG A 39 1.91 1.68 9.14
CA ARG A 39 0.81 2.58 9.57
C ARG A 39 0.91 3.99 9.01
N GLU A 40 2.11 4.57 8.97
CA GLU A 40 2.33 5.93 8.43
C GLU A 40 2.08 6.00 6.93
N ILE A 41 2.48 4.96 6.19
CA ILE A 41 2.20 4.86 4.74
C ILE A 41 0.71 4.76 4.50
N SER A 42 0.03 3.94 5.30
CA SER A 42 -1.42 3.78 5.29
C SER A 42 -2.14 5.11 5.58
N TYR A 43 -1.68 5.87 6.58
CA TYR A 43 -2.22 7.19 6.91
C TYR A 43 -2.09 8.18 5.75
N ALA A 44 -0.90 8.28 5.14
CA ALA A 44 -0.66 9.16 4.00
C ALA A 44 -1.53 8.78 2.79
N GLY A 45 -1.72 7.48 2.54
CA GLY A 45 -2.62 6.98 1.52
C GLY A 45 -4.09 7.29 1.81
N GLY A 46 -4.53 7.13 3.07
CA GLY A 46 -5.89 7.46 3.53
C GLY A 46 -6.26 8.91 3.28
N LYS A 47 -5.35 9.82 3.63
CA LYS A 47 -5.47 11.25 3.34
C LYS A 47 -5.59 11.51 1.84
N THR A 48 -4.71 10.91 1.04
CA THR A 48 -4.74 11.06 -0.43
C THR A 48 -6.06 10.58 -1.02
N ALA A 49 -6.54 9.42 -0.61
CA ALA A 49 -7.83 8.89 -1.08
C ALA A 49 -8.98 9.80 -0.70
N PHE A 50 -9.01 10.29 0.54
CA PHE A 50 -10.03 11.23 0.99
C PHE A 50 -10.03 12.53 0.19
N GLU A 51 -8.87 13.14 -0.02
CA GLU A 51 -8.73 14.41 -0.73
C GLU A 51 -9.08 14.30 -2.21
N ASN A 52 -8.73 13.17 -2.87
CA ASN A 52 -8.87 12.98 -4.32
C ASN A 52 -10.07 12.11 -4.74
N MET A 53 -10.87 11.61 -3.81
CA MET A 53 -12.09 10.89 -4.15
C MET A 53 -13.12 11.86 -4.78
N ASP A 54 -13.77 11.46 -5.88
CA ASP A 54 -14.81 12.24 -6.54
C ASP A 54 -16.02 12.43 -5.60
N LYS A 55 -16.23 13.65 -5.12
CA LYS A 55 -17.28 13.98 -4.14
C LYS A 55 -18.69 14.04 -4.77
N HIS A 56 -18.78 14.09 -6.10
CA HIS A 56 -20.06 13.99 -6.80
C HIS A 56 -20.56 12.54 -6.88
N LEU A 57 -19.64 11.60 -7.04
CA LEU A 57 -19.96 10.16 -7.13
C LEU A 57 -20.01 9.48 -5.77
N PHE A 58 -19.16 9.87 -4.82
CA PHE A 58 -18.91 9.16 -3.58
C PHE A 58 -19.06 10.03 -2.33
N GLN A 59 -19.49 9.40 -1.26
CA GLN A 59 -19.43 9.95 0.09
C GLN A 59 -18.35 9.21 0.88
N PRO A 60 -17.19 9.82 1.16
CA PRO A 60 -16.16 9.19 1.95
C PRO A 60 -16.58 9.07 3.42
N VAL A 61 -16.26 7.93 4.02
CA VAL A 61 -16.44 7.61 5.44
C VAL A 61 -15.08 7.15 5.96
N LEU A 62 -14.50 7.88 6.89
CA LEU A 62 -13.17 7.56 7.42
C LEU A 62 -13.27 6.47 8.49
N VAL A 63 -12.51 5.38 8.30
CA VAL A 63 -12.43 4.24 9.20
C VAL A 63 -10.98 4.06 9.61
N PHE A 64 -10.61 4.57 10.78
CA PHE A 64 -9.31 4.28 11.36
C PHE A 64 -9.31 2.87 11.93
N VAL A 65 -8.28 2.10 11.61
CA VAL A 65 -8.03 0.78 12.19
C VAL A 65 -6.85 0.92 13.15
N ASP A 66 -7.06 0.64 14.42
CA ASP A 66 -5.98 0.71 15.39
C ASP A 66 -5.07 -0.54 15.35
N SER A 67 -4.02 -0.54 16.15
CA SER A 67 -3.07 -1.65 16.20
C SER A 67 -3.60 -2.93 16.86
N LEU A 68 -4.77 -2.87 17.49
CA LEU A 68 -5.49 -4.03 18.02
C LEU A 68 -6.53 -4.59 17.04
N GLY A 69 -6.67 -3.99 15.85
CA GLY A 69 -7.65 -4.38 14.85
C GLY A 69 -9.06 -3.83 15.11
N ASN A 70 -9.22 -2.82 15.96
CA ASN A 70 -10.51 -2.15 16.16
C ASN A 70 -10.79 -1.16 15.02
N PHE A 71 -12.05 -1.07 14.61
CA PHE A 71 -12.52 -0.16 13.57
C PHE A 71 -13.21 1.04 14.20
N ILE A 72 -12.76 2.26 13.89
CA ILE A 72 -13.21 3.50 14.52
C ILE A 72 -13.59 4.51 13.43
N LEU A 73 -14.86 4.91 13.40
CA LEU A 73 -15.30 6.02 12.56
C LEU A 73 -14.73 7.31 13.09
N THR A 74 -14.07 8.07 12.24
CA THR A 74 -13.46 9.35 12.60
C THR A 74 -13.85 10.46 11.63
N ASP A 75 -13.57 11.70 11.98
CA ASP A 75 -13.84 12.87 11.14
C ASP A 75 -12.59 13.32 10.35
N GLU A 76 -12.82 14.17 9.34
CA GLU A 76 -11.76 14.63 8.44
C GLU A 76 -10.68 15.49 9.12
N THR A 77 -10.96 16.13 10.25
CA THR A 77 -10.00 17.00 10.92
C THR A 77 -8.77 16.23 11.38
N LYS A 78 -8.96 14.96 11.72
CA LYS A 78 -7.88 14.03 12.13
C LYS A 78 -6.87 13.76 11.00
N LEU A 79 -7.26 13.83 9.72
CA LEU A 79 -6.36 13.61 8.59
C LEU A 79 -5.35 14.76 8.36
N TYR A 80 -5.55 15.91 9.00
CA TYR A 80 -4.68 17.07 8.83
C TYR A 80 -3.62 17.22 9.94
N HIS A 81 -3.47 16.22 10.78
CA HIS A 81 -2.37 16.13 11.72
C HIS A 81 -1.04 15.79 11.02
N ALA A 82 0.08 15.99 11.71
CA ALA A 82 1.42 15.77 11.15
C ALA A 82 1.71 14.29 10.85
N SER A 83 1.16 13.39 11.66
CA SER A 83 1.39 11.94 11.54
C SER A 83 0.22 11.14 12.13
N ILE A 84 0.26 9.83 11.93
CA ILE A 84 -0.70 8.88 12.51
C ILE A 84 -0.70 8.89 14.05
N ARG A 85 0.34 9.44 14.68
CA ARG A 85 0.43 9.56 16.15
C ARG A 85 -0.75 10.31 16.78
N ALA A 86 -1.44 11.17 16.01
CA ALA A 86 -2.65 11.84 16.48
C ALA A 86 -3.83 10.90 16.79
N PHE A 87 -3.78 9.66 16.32
CA PHE A 87 -4.77 8.60 16.54
C PHE A 87 -4.40 7.65 17.69
N TYR A 88 -3.28 7.87 18.37
CA TYR A 88 -2.78 7.01 19.43
C TYR A 88 -2.72 7.75 20.76
N PRO A 89 -2.50 6.99 21.88
CA PRO A 89 -2.47 7.59 23.21
C PRO A 89 -1.54 8.80 23.27
N GLY A 90 -2.03 9.89 23.85
CA GLY A 90 -1.33 11.18 23.91
C GLY A 90 -0.38 11.31 25.10
N GLU A 91 0.02 12.56 25.40
CA GLU A 91 1.01 12.90 26.44
C GLU A 91 0.75 12.29 27.82
N ALA A 92 -0.53 12.11 28.21
CA ALA A 92 -0.88 11.53 29.50
C ALA A 92 -0.43 10.07 29.69
N PHE A 93 -0.10 9.39 28.58
CA PHE A 93 0.37 8.01 28.56
C PHE A 93 1.88 7.88 28.27
N LYS A 94 2.58 9.02 28.17
CA LYS A 94 4.03 9.01 28.13
C LYS A 94 4.58 8.76 29.52
N GLU A 95 5.24 7.64 29.67
CA GLU A 95 5.95 7.30 30.88
C GLU A 95 7.45 7.26 30.57
N ASP A 96 8.24 7.91 31.39
CA ASP A 96 9.70 8.03 31.23
C ASP A 96 10.15 8.50 29.82
N GLY A 97 9.30 9.32 29.16
CA GLY A 97 9.57 9.88 27.85
C GLY A 97 9.28 8.94 26.65
N PHE A 98 8.78 7.74 26.87
CA PHE A 98 8.41 6.82 25.81
C PHE A 98 7.04 7.15 25.22
N GLU A 99 6.97 7.24 23.89
CA GLU A 99 5.71 7.27 23.13
C GLU A 99 5.27 5.83 22.87
N VAL A 100 4.03 5.51 23.27
CA VAL A 100 3.49 4.16 23.11
C VAL A 100 2.29 4.13 22.15
N TYR A 101 2.02 2.99 21.57
CA TYR A 101 0.80 2.67 20.87
C TYR A 101 -0.17 1.97 21.83
N ILE A 102 -1.44 1.82 21.43
CA ILE A 102 -2.47 1.23 22.29
C ILE A 102 -2.14 -0.21 22.71
N GLU A 103 -1.43 -0.96 21.87
CA GLU A 103 -0.99 -2.32 22.20
C GLU A 103 -0.06 -2.39 23.40
N SER A 104 0.70 -1.34 23.67
CA SER A 104 1.57 -1.26 24.85
C SER A 104 0.79 -1.05 26.17
N LEU A 105 -0.46 -0.63 26.09
CA LEU A 105 -1.29 -0.32 27.26
C LEU A 105 -2.25 -1.46 27.65
N GLN A 106 -2.28 -2.56 26.90
CA GLN A 106 -3.26 -3.65 27.10
C GLN A 106 -3.25 -4.27 28.50
N GLN A 107 -2.09 -4.33 29.15
CA GLN A 107 -1.98 -4.88 30.51
C GLN A 107 -2.11 -3.81 31.61
N GLN A 108 -1.93 -2.54 31.27
CA GLN A 108 -1.94 -1.44 32.23
C GLN A 108 -3.34 -0.87 32.44
N LEU A 109 -4.21 -0.92 31.41
CA LEU A 109 -5.52 -0.32 31.42
C LEU A 109 -6.64 -1.37 31.52
N ALA A 110 -7.69 -1.04 32.26
CA ALA A 110 -8.91 -1.82 32.25
C ALA A 110 -9.62 -1.74 30.89
N PRO A 111 -10.43 -2.74 30.48
CA PRO A 111 -11.14 -2.70 29.20
C PRO A 111 -11.94 -1.43 28.95
N GLN A 112 -12.55 -0.85 29.99
CA GLN A 112 -13.31 0.40 29.88
C GLN A 112 -12.43 1.61 29.59
N GLU A 113 -11.18 1.62 30.07
CA GLU A 113 -10.22 2.68 29.82
C GLU A 113 -9.67 2.59 28.39
N LEU A 114 -9.41 1.38 27.88
CA LEU A 114 -9.08 1.14 26.49
C LEU A 114 -10.22 1.57 25.55
N GLU A 115 -11.47 1.25 25.90
CA GLU A 115 -12.65 1.70 25.15
C GLU A 115 -12.77 3.23 25.15
N ALA A 116 -12.47 3.88 26.29
CA ALA A 116 -12.46 5.34 26.38
C ALA A 116 -11.40 5.98 25.45
N LEU A 117 -10.22 5.36 25.28
CA LEU A 117 -9.21 5.81 24.32
C LEU A 117 -9.73 5.74 22.88
N MET A 118 -10.39 4.65 22.50
CA MET A 118 -11.01 4.52 21.18
C MET A 118 -12.08 5.60 20.94
N HIS A 119 -12.93 5.87 21.93
CA HIS A 119 -13.93 6.94 21.86
C HIS A 119 -13.31 8.34 21.76
N GLY A 120 -12.10 8.54 22.26
CA GLY A 120 -11.32 9.77 22.06
C GLY A 120 -10.89 10.01 20.60
N ILE A 121 -10.78 8.92 19.81
CA ILE A 121 -10.49 8.97 18.39
C ILE A 121 -11.77 9.19 17.57
N GLY A 122 -12.85 8.48 17.91
CA GLY A 122 -14.11 8.51 17.19
C GLY A 122 -15.13 7.50 17.72
N THR A 123 -15.96 6.96 16.85
CA THR A 123 -17.00 5.99 17.22
C THR A 123 -16.54 4.58 16.85
N PRO A 124 -16.25 3.69 17.81
CA PRO A 124 -15.97 2.28 17.53
C PRO A 124 -17.16 1.62 16.84
N ILE A 125 -16.88 0.81 15.82
CA ILE A 125 -17.88 0.05 15.07
C ILE A 125 -17.47 -1.41 14.97
N GLN A 126 -18.46 -2.28 14.84
CA GLN A 126 -18.24 -3.72 14.70
C GLN A 126 -18.43 -4.17 13.25
N PRO A 127 -17.69 -5.19 12.77
CA PRO A 127 -17.79 -5.65 11.38
C PRO A 127 -19.20 -6.02 10.91
N GLN A 128 -20.05 -6.57 11.79
CA GLN A 128 -21.45 -6.88 11.48
C GLN A 128 -22.29 -5.64 11.19
N ASP A 129 -21.83 -4.46 11.58
CA ASP A 129 -22.53 -3.19 11.41
C ASP A 129 -22.02 -2.36 10.23
N PHE A 130 -20.97 -2.79 9.54
CA PHE A 130 -20.34 -2.04 8.45
C PHE A 130 -21.34 -1.53 7.40
N LYS A 131 -22.31 -2.35 6.98
CA LYS A 131 -23.36 -1.94 6.01
C LYS A 131 -24.23 -0.75 6.47
N LYS A 132 -24.25 -0.43 7.75
CA LYS A 132 -24.95 0.77 8.25
C LYS A 132 -24.21 2.05 7.86
N TYR A 133 -22.88 1.98 7.71
CA TYR A 133 -22.01 3.13 7.56
C TYR A 133 -21.50 3.33 6.15
N PHE A 134 -21.17 2.25 5.42
CA PHE A 134 -20.62 2.32 4.06
C PHE A 134 -21.07 1.13 3.20
N ASP A 135 -20.99 1.33 1.89
CA ASP A 135 -21.44 0.38 0.86
C ASP A 135 -20.24 -0.36 0.22
N PHE A 136 -19.03 0.18 0.36
CA PHE A 136 -17.78 -0.32 -0.21
C PHE A 136 -16.61 0.03 0.72
N ALA A 137 -15.64 -0.86 0.87
CA ALA A 137 -14.40 -0.63 1.63
C ALA A 137 -13.23 -0.32 0.68
N PHE A 138 -12.70 0.88 0.76
CA PHE A 138 -11.46 1.29 0.09
C PHE A 138 -10.29 1.06 1.04
N ILE A 139 -9.60 -0.07 0.86
CA ILE A 139 -8.57 -0.54 1.77
C ILE A 139 -7.24 0.15 1.43
N ILE A 140 -6.66 0.85 2.42
CA ILE A 140 -5.32 1.46 2.34
C ILE A 140 -4.47 0.96 3.51
N LEU A 141 -4.78 -0.21 4.00
CA LEU A 141 -4.00 -0.92 4.99
C LEU A 141 -2.88 -1.69 4.29
N HIS A 142 -1.69 -1.70 4.88
CA HIS A 142 -0.52 -2.36 4.29
C HIS A 142 0.11 -3.37 5.26
N GLY A 143 0.84 -4.35 4.72
CA GLY A 143 1.56 -5.36 5.47
C GLY A 143 0.70 -6.50 6.02
N PRO A 144 1.22 -7.28 7.00
CA PRO A 144 0.51 -8.39 7.63
C PRO A 144 -0.86 -7.99 8.20
N ASP A 145 -1.83 -8.91 8.16
CA ASP A 145 -3.25 -8.73 8.48
C ASP A 145 -4.02 -7.79 7.52
N CYS A 146 -3.32 -7.12 6.63
CA CYS A 146 -3.87 -6.10 5.74
C CYS A 146 -3.81 -6.48 4.26
N GLU A 147 -2.69 -7.06 3.80
CA GLU A 147 -2.46 -7.44 2.40
C GLU A 147 -2.41 -8.95 2.16
N ASP A 148 -2.58 -9.74 3.20
CA ASP A 148 -2.43 -11.21 3.24
C ASP A 148 -3.73 -11.99 3.09
N GLY A 149 -4.85 -11.31 2.92
CA GLY A 149 -6.17 -11.93 2.82
C GLY A 149 -7.01 -11.85 4.11
N ALA A 150 -6.44 -11.48 5.25
CA ALA A 150 -7.17 -11.44 6.52
C ALA A 150 -8.31 -10.40 6.48
N ILE A 151 -8.03 -9.13 6.18
CA ILE A 151 -9.07 -8.09 6.05
C ILE A 151 -10.03 -8.38 4.89
N GLN A 152 -9.53 -8.93 3.76
CA GLN A 152 -10.35 -9.33 2.63
C GLN A 152 -11.35 -10.41 3.04
N GLY A 153 -10.90 -11.42 3.79
CA GLY A 153 -11.75 -12.49 4.33
C GLY A 153 -12.81 -11.98 5.29
N LEU A 154 -12.47 -11.04 6.18
CA LEU A 154 -13.42 -10.37 7.08
C LEU A 154 -14.51 -9.65 6.28
N LEU A 155 -14.12 -8.85 5.29
CA LEU A 155 -15.06 -8.09 4.45
C LEU A 155 -15.94 -9.02 3.62
N GLU A 156 -15.40 -10.13 3.07
CA GLU A 156 -16.18 -11.13 2.35
C GLU A 156 -17.20 -11.84 3.25
N TRP A 157 -16.82 -12.16 4.50
CA TRP A 157 -17.73 -12.75 5.47
C TRP A 157 -18.94 -11.86 5.72
N HIS A 158 -18.70 -10.54 5.87
CA HIS A 158 -19.75 -9.55 6.10
C HIS A 158 -20.40 -9.02 4.80
N LYS A 159 -20.03 -9.58 3.62
CA LYS A 159 -20.56 -9.19 2.30
C LYS A 159 -20.38 -7.70 2.01
N ILE A 160 -19.23 -7.15 2.36
CA ILE A 160 -18.79 -5.81 2.01
C ILE A 160 -17.87 -5.94 0.80
N PRO A 161 -18.18 -5.30 -0.34
CA PRO A 161 -17.24 -5.23 -1.45
C PRO A 161 -16.07 -4.34 -1.10
N TYR A 162 -14.88 -4.67 -1.63
CA TYR A 162 -13.64 -3.99 -1.27
C TYR A 162 -12.71 -3.83 -2.47
N MET A 163 -11.77 -2.86 -2.36
CA MET A 163 -10.77 -2.55 -3.36
C MET A 163 -9.70 -3.64 -3.44
N GLY A 164 -9.23 -3.89 -4.66
CA GLY A 164 -8.05 -4.70 -4.95
C GLY A 164 -8.34 -6.19 -5.19
N PRO A 165 -7.29 -7.01 -5.23
CA PRO A 165 -7.37 -8.45 -5.40
C PRO A 165 -8.19 -9.14 -4.30
N GLY A 166 -8.73 -10.31 -4.64
CA GLY A 166 -9.43 -11.16 -3.68
C GLY A 166 -8.48 -11.87 -2.72
N LEU A 167 -9.06 -12.57 -1.73
CA LEU A 167 -8.34 -13.28 -0.67
C LEU A 167 -7.20 -14.17 -1.21
N LEU A 168 -7.44 -14.96 -2.26
CA LEU A 168 -6.43 -15.87 -2.81
C LEU A 168 -5.20 -15.09 -3.34
N GLY A 169 -5.44 -14.09 -4.19
CA GLY A 169 -4.36 -13.27 -4.75
C GLY A 169 -3.57 -12.56 -3.67
N SER A 170 -4.25 -12.04 -2.64
CA SER A 170 -3.60 -11.38 -1.50
C SER A 170 -2.73 -12.35 -0.70
N ALA A 171 -3.25 -13.52 -0.33
CA ALA A 171 -2.53 -14.51 0.47
C ALA A 171 -1.27 -15.06 -0.24
N VAL A 172 -1.35 -15.30 -1.55
CA VAL A 172 -0.19 -15.77 -2.34
C VAL A 172 0.86 -14.66 -2.47
N SER A 173 0.44 -13.42 -2.56
CA SER A 173 1.34 -12.31 -2.90
C SER A 173 2.14 -11.78 -1.72
N ILE A 174 1.67 -11.91 -0.50
CA ILE A 174 2.42 -11.45 0.68
C ILE A 174 3.62 -12.34 1.01
N ASP A 175 3.49 -13.65 0.84
CA ASP A 175 4.53 -14.62 1.16
C ASP A 175 5.59 -14.68 0.05
N LYS A 176 6.77 -14.09 0.30
CA LYS A 176 7.88 -14.01 -0.66
C LYS A 176 8.42 -15.37 -1.11
N ILE A 177 8.25 -16.40 -0.32
CA ILE A 177 8.67 -17.76 -0.67
C ILE A 177 7.69 -18.31 -1.69
N LEU A 178 6.40 -18.30 -1.35
CA LEU A 178 5.34 -18.82 -2.20
C LEU A 178 5.20 -18.02 -3.49
N GLN A 179 5.24 -16.67 -3.42
CA GLN A 179 5.15 -15.83 -4.61
C GLN A 179 6.30 -16.11 -5.60
N ASN A 180 7.55 -16.26 -5.13
CA ASN A 180 8.69 -16.58 -6.00
C ASN A 180 8.51 -17.93 -6.71
N GLU A 181 8.03 -18.96 -6.01
CA GLU A 181 7.71 -20.25 -6.62
C GLU A 181 6.62 -20.14 -7.69
N GLN A 182 5.55 -19.39 -7.40
CA GLN A 182 4.45 -19.22 -8.35
C GLN A 182 4.87 -18.36 -9.56
N ILE A 183 5.67 -17.31 -9.36
CA ILE A 183 6.23 -16.51 -10.46
C ILE A 183 7.12 -17.36 -11.35
N ALA A 184 8.01 -18.18 -10.76
CA ALA A 184 8.88 -19.09 -11.52
C ALA A 184 8.07 -20.10 -12.35
N ARG A 185 6.98 -20.63 -11.80
CA ARG A 185 6.04 -21.51 -12.54
C ARG A 185 5.30 -20.78 -13.64
N ALA A 186 4.97 -19.49 -13.43
CA ALA A 186 4.22 -18.69 -14.40
C ALA A 186 5.05 -18.29 -15.62
N ASN A 187 6.25 -17.75 -15.41
CA ASN A 187 7.06 -17.17 -16.48
C ASN A 187 8.40 -17.89 -16.73
N GLY A 188 8.69 -18.96 -16.01
CA GLY A 188 9.91 -19.76 -16.17
C GLY A 188 11.19 -19.11 -15.65
N GLN A 189 11.10 -18.01 -14.89
CA GLN A 189 12.28 -17.36 -14.34
C GLN A 189 13.06 -18.30 -13.41
N GLN A 190 14.38 -18.24 -13.51
CA GLN A 190 15.28 -18.97 -12.63
C GLN A 190 15.93 -17.99 -11.66
N LYS A 191 15.69 -18.20 -10.38
CA LYS A 191 16.23 -17.40 -9.28
C LYS A 191 16.61 -18.36 -8.16
N LYS A 192 17.86 -18.27 -7.72
CA LYS A 192 18.31 -19.09 -6.59
C LYS A 192 17.78 -18.52 -5.28
N MET A 193 17.21 -19.38 -4.46
CA MET A 193 16.72 -19.03 -3.14
C MET A 193 16.89 -20.18 -2.15
N GLN A 194 17.05 -19.86 -0.87
CA GLN A 194 17.17 -20.80 0.23
C GLN A 194 16.34 -20.29 1.41
N VAL A 195 15.61 -21.18 2.05
CA VAL A 195 14.81 -20.85 3.25
C VAL A 195 15.53 -21.37 4.49
N VAL A 196 15.69 -20.50 5.48
CA VAL A 196 16.24 -20.86 6.78
C VAL A 196 15.15 -20.71 7.83
N ARG A 197 14.76 -21.80 8.49
CA ARG A 197 13.76 -21.81 9.56
C ARG A 197 14.38 -21.40 10.88
N TRP A 198 13.56 -20.84 11.76
CA TRP A 198 13.98 -20.38 13.08
C TRP A 198 14.67 -21.48 13.89
N GLU A 199 14.14 -22.70 13.90
CA GLU A 199 14.74 -23.82 14.65
C GLU A 199 16.15 -24.15 14.18
N LYS A 200 16.41 -24.10 12.86
CA LYS A 200 17.75 -24.30 12.28
C LYS A 200 18.68 -23.15 12.66
N TRP A 201 18.17 -21.92 12.69
CA TRP A 201 18.98 -20.74 13.02
C TRP A 201 19.30 -20.64 14.50
N SER A 202 18.31 -20.77 15.38
CA SER A 202 18.46 -20.57 16.84
C SER A 202 19.24 -21.69 17.53
N GLY A 203 19.21 -22.90 17.00
CA GLY A 203 19.93 -24.06 17.53
C GLY A 203 21.10 -24.54 16.67
N GLY A 204 21.39 -23.84 15.56
CA GLY A 204 22.37 -24.26 14.57
C GLY A 204 23.74 -23.59 14.68
N ASP A 205 24.59 -23.98 13.77
CA ASP A 205 25.90 -23.38 13.55
C ASP A 205 25.76 -22.25 12.52
N GLU A 206 25.78 -21.00 12.98
CA GLU A 206 25.64 -19.79 12.13
C GLU A 206 26.69 -19.77 10.99
N GLN A 207 27.93 -20.22 11.28
CA GLN A 207 29.00 -20.33 10.28
C GLN A 207 28.66 -21.36 9.20
N ALA A 208 28.17 -22.54 9.57
CA ALA A 208 27.83 -23.59 8.61
C ALA A 208 26.66 -23.15 7.71
N ILE A 209 25.65 -22.46 8.27
CA ILE A 209 24.52 -21.89 7.50
C ILE A 209 25.02 -20.84 6.50
N PHE A 210 25.94 -19.97 6.93
CA PHE A 210 26.51 -18.94 6.04
C PHE A 210 27.35 -19.55 4.91
N GLU A 211 28.20 -20.55 5.20
CA GLU A 211 28.97 -21.24 4.17
C GLU A 211 28.08 -21.98 3.15
N GLU A 212 27.01 -22.65 3.63
CA GLU A 212 26.03 -23.29 2.75
C GLU A 212 25.37 -22.25 1.82
N ALA A 213 24.94 -21.10 2.37
CA ALA A 213 24.31 -20.03 1.62
C ALA A 213 25.27 -19.43 0.57
N LYS A 214 26.53 -19.13 0.95
CA LYS A 214 27.56 -18.63 0.01
C LYS A 214 27.83 -19.59 -1.13
N ALA A 215 27.96 -20.88 -0.81
CA ALA A 215 28.26 -21.91 -1.82
C ALA A 215 27.13 -22.02 -2.85
N TYR A 216 25.89 -21.85 -2.43
CA TYR A 216 24.71 -21.99 -3.32
C TYR A 216 24.33 -20.70 -4.04
N LEU A 217 24.27 -19.56 -3.33
CA LEU A 217 23.77 -18.29 -3.84
C LEU A 217 24.89 -17.40 -4.41
N GLY A 218 26.10 -17.50 -3.87
CA GLY A 218 27.18 -16.55 -4.09
C GLY A 218 27.01 -15.29 -3.24
N LEU A 219 27.96 -14.36 -3.35
CA LEU A 219 27.87 -13.01 -2.75
C LEU A 219 27.64 -11.97 -3.85
N PRO A 220 26.88 -10.91 -3.59
CA PRO A 220 26.13 -10.61 -2.36
C PRO A 220 24.90 -11.52 -2.13
N ILE A 221 24.52 -11.74 -0.85
CA ILE A 221 23.31 -12.45 -0.46
C ILE A 221 22.25 -11.43 -0.01
N VAL A 222 21.03 -11.55 -0.52
CA VAL A 222 19.88 -10.78 -0.02
C VAL A 222 19.14 -11.61 1.03
N VAL A 223 18.98 -11.05 2.22
CA VAL A 223 18.28 -11.66 3.36
C VAL A 223 16.96 -10.95 3.54
N LYS A 224 15.83 -11.69 3.56
CA LYS A 224 14.48 -11.10 3.58
C LYS A 224 13.57 -11.78 4.61
N ALA A 225 12.81 -10.96 5.32
CA ALA A 225 11.62 -11.40 6.04
C ALA A 225 10.51 -11.73 5.02
N PRO A 226 9.93 -12.94 5.02
CA PRO A 226 9.01 -13.37 3.96
C PRO A 226 7.70 -12.59 3.92
N HIS A 227 7.14 -12.21 5.08
CA HIS A 227 5.77 -11.66 5.16
C HIS A 227 5.72 -10.13 5.34
N GLN A 228 6.87 -9.42 5.25
CA GLN A 228 6.92 -7.97 5.44
C GLN A 228 6.90 -7.22 4.10
N GLY A 229 6.27 -6.02 4.10
CA GLY A 229 6.26 -5.10 2.96
C GLY A 229 7.36 -4.02 3.06
N SER A 230 7.36 -3.07 2.13
CA SER A 230 8.14 -1.81 2.14
C SER A 230 9.64 -1.94 2.45
N SER A 231 10.27 -3.07 2.11
CA SER A 231 11.68 -3.38 2.43
C SER A 231 11.97 -3.52 3.94
N ILE A 232 10.96 -3.65 4.78
CA ILE A 232 11.13 -4.01 6.20
C ILE A 232 11.69 -5.43 6.27
N GLY A 233 12.71 -5.65 7.11
CA GLY A 233 13.37 -6.95 7.20
C GLY A 233 14.08 -7.37 5.90
N VAL A 234 14.70 -6.42 5.17
CA VAL A 234 15.55 -6.69 4.02
C VAL A 234 16.97 -6.21 4.30
N SER A 235 17.94 -7.09 4.13
CA SER A 235 19.37 -6.79 4.31
C SER A 235 20.19 -7.38 3.17
N ILE A 236 21.34 -6.76 2.85
CA ILE A 236 22.25 -7.24 1.82
C ILE A 236 23.61 -7.50 2.45
N VAL A 237 24.05 -8.74 2.42
CA VAL A 237 25.39 -9.18 2.86
C VAL A 237 26.31 -9.17 1.66
N LYS A 238 27.18 -8.15 1.57
CA LYS A 238 28.01 -7.89 0.39
C LYS A 238 29.30 -8.68 0.39
N GLU A 239 29.89 -8.89 1.57
CA GLU A 239 31.23 -9.45 1.76
C GLU A 239 31.16 -10.73 2.58
N ASP A 240 32.27 -11.48 2.59
CA ASP A 240 32.42 -12.69 3.40
C ASP A 240 32.62 -12.32 4.88
N ASP A 241 31.54 -11.87 5.52
CA ASP A 241 31.49 -11.41 6.90
C ASP A 241 30.35 -12.10 7.66
N LEU A 242 30.70 -13.06 8.52
CA LEU A 242 29.75 -13.78 9.35
C LEU A 242 28.99 -12.85 10.30
N GLY A 243 29.62 -11.82 10.84
CA GLY A 243 28.96 -10.87 11.73
C GLY A 243 27.87 -10.07 11.02
N ALA A 244 28.14 -9.62 9.79
CA ALA A 244 27.16 -8.96 8.94
C ALA A 244 26.01 -9.91 8.58
N PHE A 245 26.29 -11.18 8.28
CA PHE A 245 25.29 -12.19 8.00
C PHE A 245 24.40 -12.48 9.22
N THR A 246 25.00 -12.73 10.38
CA THR A 246 24.28 -12.95 11.65
C THR A 246 23.37 -11.76 12.00
N LYS A 247 23.86 -10.53 11.83
CA LYS A 247 23.05 -9.33 12.04
C LYS A 247 21.87 -9.27 11.07
N ALA A 248 22.08 -9.54 9.80
CA ALA A 248 21.04 -9.56 8.77
C ALA A 248 19.97 -10.61 9.08
N MET A 249 20.36 -11.83 9.45
CA MET A 249 19.45 -12.91 9.83
C MET A 249 18.61 -12.55 11.04
N ASN A 250 19.23 -12.06 12.12
CA ASN A 250 18.52 -11.67 13.34
C ASN A 250 17.56 -10.50 13.07
N GLN A 251 17.93 -9.53 12.23
CA GLN A 251 17.05 -8.44 11.79
C GLN A 251 15.83 -8.98 11.06
N CYS A 252 16.00 -9.95 10.16
CA CYS A 252 14.91 -10.52 9.37
C CYS A 252 14.02 -11.47 10.18
N PHE A 253 14.54 -12.12 11.20
CA PHE A 253 13.76 -12.86 12.21
C PHE A 253 13.08 -11.95 13.24
N PHE A 254 13.38 -10.64 13.24
CA PHE A 254 12.94 -9.69 14.28
C PHE A 254 13.37 -10.09 15.69
N VAL A 255 14.66 -10.37 15.84
CA VAL A 255 15.30 -10.77 17.08
C VAL A 255 16.42 -9.80 17.43
N LEU A 256 16.49 -9.41 18.70
CA LEU A 256 17.59 -8.64 19.29
C LEU A 256 18.21 -9.44 20.45
N LYS A 257 19.52 -9.64 20.42
CA LYS A 257 20.25 -10.29 21.52
C LYS A 257 20.89 -9.21 22.41
N VAL A 258 20.69 -9.32 23.71
CA VAL A 258 21.26 -8.42 24.73
C VAL A 258 21.99 -9.26 25.76
N SER A 259 23.28 -8.98 26.00
CA SER A 259 23.99 -9.61 27.12
C SER A 259 23.85 -8.78 28.39
N ALA A 260 23.79 -9.45 29.56
CA ALA A 260 23.75 -8.77 30.85
C ALA A 260 25.03 -7.94 31.10
N ASP A 261 26.17 -8.35 30.54
CA ASP A 261 27.44 -7.61 30.70
C ASP A 261 27.43 -6.33 29.88
N ASP A 262 26.95 -6.39 28.62
CA ASP A 262 26.76 -5.18 27.79
C ASP A 262 25.77 -4.24 28.47
N TRP A 263 24.60 -4.75 28.90
CA TRP A 263 23.57 -3.96 29.57
C TRP A 263 24.09 -3.23 30.81
N LYS A 264 24.88 -3.92 31.66
CA LYS A 264 25.49 -3.32 32.85
C LYS A 264 26.56 -2.29 32.52
N SER A 265 27.23 -2.42 31.37
CA SER A 265 28.25 -1.47 30.93
C SER A 265 27.65 -0.15 30.40
N TRP A 266 26.39 -0.17 29.97
CA TRP A 266 25.71 0.99 29.41
C TRP A 266 25.27 2.00 30.48
N SER A 267 25.40 3.27 30.16
CA SER A 267 24.81 4.36 30.94
C SER A 267 23.26 4.32 30.87
N ASN A 268 22.58 4.97 31.81
CA ASN A 268 21.12 5.06 31.77
C ASN A 268 20.61 5.69 30.46
N THR A 269 21.33 6.66 29.90
CA THR A 269 20.99 7.27 28.63
C THR A 269 21.07 6.26 27.46
N GLU A 270 22.10 5.40 27.45
CA GLU A 270 22.25 4.35 26.42
C GLU A 270 21.17 3.28 26.56
N LYS A 271 20.85 2.85 27.77
CA LYS A 271 19.74 1.92 28.07
C LYS A 271 18.40 2.46 27.59
N HIS A 272 18.12 3.71 27.93
CA HIS A 272 16.88 4.38 27.49
C HIS A 272 16.84 4.49 25.97
N ALA A 273 17.93 4.93 25.32
CA ALA A 273 18.03 5.03 23.86
C ALA A 273 17.87 3.67 23.17
N PHE A 274 18.37 2.58 23.78
CA PHE A 274 18.18 1.23 23.24
C PHE A 274 16.71 0.83 23.26
N VAL A 275 16.00 1.02 24.39
CA VAL A 275 14.58 0.67 24.49
C VAL A 275 13.72 1.58 23.61
N GLN A 276 14.06 2.88 23.53
CA GLN A 276 13.39 3.81 22.62
C GLN A 276 13.53 3.37 21.14
N ARG A 277 14.70 2.88 20.75
CA ARG A 277 14.92 2.32 19.41
C ARG A 277 14.08 1.06 19.18
N ILE A 278 13.90 0.19 20.20
CA ILE A 278 13.00 -0.98 20.10
C ILE A 278 11.56 -0.54 19.79
N ALA A 279 11.09 0.54 20.40
CA ALA A 279 9.74 1.06 20.17
C ALA A 279 9.53 1.63 18.75
N ASN A 280 10.61 1.88 18.00
CA ASN A 280 10.54 2.35 16.62
C ASN A 280 10.22 1.18 15.67
N LEU A 281 9.01 1.14 15.14
CA LEU A 281 8.52 0.08 14.25
C LEU A 281 9.28 0.00 12.91
N ASP A 282 9.83 1.13 12.43
CA ASP A 282 10.54 1.18 11.15
C ASP A 282 11.95 0.56 11.25
N GLU A 283 12.55 0.59 12.44
CA GLU A 283 13.97 0.28 12.63
C GLU A 283 14.22 -0.97 13.47
N SER A 284 13.22 -1.45 14.24
CA SER A 284 13.42 -2.48 15.24
C SER A 284 12.23 -3.43 15.39
N ILE A 285 12.22 -4.20 16.48
CA ILE A 285 11.24 -5.27 16.69
C ILE A 285 9.85 -4.80 17.12
N GLY A 286 9.73 -3.55 17.63
CA GLY A 286 8.47 -3.00 18.15
C GLY A 286 8.04 -3.62 19.48
N PHE A 287 7.01 -3.05 20.11
CA PHE A 287 6.33 -3.61 21.26
C PHE A 287 4.97 -4.20 20.84
N PRO A 288 4.45 -5.22 21.57
CA PRO A 288 5.08 -5.97 22.66
C PRO A 288 6.29 -6.80 22.23
N VAL A 289 7.21 -7.06 23.15
CA VAL A 289 8.36 -7.96 22.96
C VAL A 289 8.20 -9.25 23.73
N VAL A 290 8.74 -10.35 23.22
CA VAL A 290 8.76 -11.65 23.88
C VAL A 290 10.20 -11.95 24.32
N ILE A 291 10.39 -12.32 25.57
CA ILE A 291 11.66 -12.89 26.04
C ILE A 291 11.68 -14.36 25.66
N GLN A 292 12.52 -14.74 24.72
CA GLN A 292 12.55 -16.09 24.16
C GLN A 292 12.78 -17.17 25.23
N GLU A 293 13.69 -16.93 26.17
CA GLU A 293 14.12 -17.89 27.17
C GLU A 293 13.01 -18.24 28.18
N THR A 294 12.05 -17.33 28.38
CA THR A 294 10.96 -17.51 29.36
C THR A 294 9.56 -17.55 28.76
N GLY A 295 9.40 -17.07 27.52
CA GLY A 295 8.11 -16.86 26.88
C GLY A 295 7.32 -15.67 27.46
N GLU A 296 7.94 -14.85 28.31
CA GLU A 296 7.31 -13.68 28.93
C GLU A 296 7.10 -12.58 27.88
N ILE A 297 5.89 -12.01 27.83
CA ILE A 297 5.53 -10.90 26.94
C ILE A 297 5.59 -9.60 27.73
N ILE A 298 6.37 -8.65 27.24
CA ILE A 298 6.51 -7.32 27.82
C ILE A 298 5.86 -6.31 26.88
N TYR A 299 4.86 -5.60 27.38
CA TYR A 299 4.04 -4.69 26.60
C TYR A 299 4.56 -3.26 26.61
N HIS A 300 5.11 -2.80 27.74
CA HIS A 300 5.53 -1.40 27.90
C HIS A 300 7.05 -1.24 27.93
N PRO A 301 7.60 -0.17 27.30
CA PRO A 301 9.03 0.10 27.32
C PRO A 301 9.66 0.21 28.71
N VAL A 302 8.96 0.80 29.68
CA VAL A 302 9.45 0.91 31.08
C VAL A 302 9.61 -0.45 31.72
N ASP A 303 8.64 -1.37 31.52
CA ASP A 303 8.72 -2.73 32.04
C ASP A 303 9.93 -3.48 31.45
N LEU A 304 10.27 -3.21 30.18
CA LEU A 304 11.46 -3.78 29.56
C LEU A 304 12.77 -3.25 30.19
N LEU A 305 12.85 -1.95 30.50
CA LEU A 305 13.99 -1.37 31.20
C LEU A 305 14.21 -2.08 32.56
N GLU A 306 13.15 -2.20 33.35
CA GLU A 306 13.20 -2.85 34.67
C GLU A 306 13.59 -4.33 34.55
N LYS A 307 13.03 -5.02 33.57
CA LYS A 307 13.32 -6.45 33.33
C LYS A 307 14.77 -6.68 32.98
N LEU A 308 15.35 -5.88 32.09
CA LEU A 308 16.74 -6.03 31.65
C LEU A 308 17.76 -5.76 32.78
N GLU A 309 17.40 -4.99 33.82
CA GLU A 309 18.24 -4.83 35.03
C GLU A 309 18.38 -6.14 35.83
N THR A 310 17.43 -7.05 35.73
CA THR A 310 17.41 -8.31 36.48
C THR A 310 17.97 -9.52 35.72
N VAL A 311 18.28 -9.35 34.44
CA VAL A 311 18.73 -10.45 33.58
C VAL A 311 20.15 -10.89 33.94
N SER A 312 20.39 -12.21 33.96
CA SER A 312 21.68 -12.85 34.10
C SER A 312 22.01 -13.62 32.82
N GLY A 313 23.18 -13.36 32.23
CA GLY A 313 23.59 -13.97 30.95
C GLY A 313 23.09 -13.18 29.75
N SER A 314 22.78 -13.87 28.65
CA SER A 314 22.23 -13.27 27.44
C SER A 314 20.73 -13.52 27.35
N VAL A 315 20.00 -12.55 26.83
CA VAL A 315 18.56 -12.64 26.56
C VAL A 315 18.28 -12.31 25.11
N SER A 316 17.34 -13.05 24.51
CA SER A 316 16.84 -12.81 23.16
C SER A 316 15.45 -12.18 23.22
N LEU A 317 15.33 -10.96 22.70
CA LEU A 317 14.07 -10.22 22.59
C LEU A 317 13.51 -10.45 21.19
N LEU A 318 12.30 -10.96 21.09
CA LEU A 318 11.61 -11.22 19.84
C LEU A 318 10.42 -10.25 19.69
N SER A 319 10.12 -9.87 18.44
CA SER A 319 8.79 -9.30 18.15
C SER A 319 7.70 -10.33 18.41
N VAL A 320 6.53 -9.92 18.88
CA VAL A 320 5.35 -10.82 18.91
C VAL A 320 4.95 -11.30 17.50
N ASN A 321 5.33 -10.55 16.47
CA ASN A 321 5.15 -10.88 15.06
C ASN A 321 6.51 -11.24 14.41
N ALA A 322 7.34 -12.01 15.13
CA ALA A 322 8.61 -12.53 14.61
C ALA A 322 8.35 -13.52 13.48
N GLU A 323 9.26 -13.55 12.50
CA GLU A 323 9.21 -14.53 11.42
C GLU A 323 9.70 -15.91 11.91
N ASP A 324 9.04 -16.97 11.47
CA ASP A 324 9.45 -18.36 11.74
C ASP A 324 10.47 -18.87 10.70
N GLN A 325 10.67 -18.12 9.64
CA GLN A 325 11.61 -18.41 8.55
C GLN A 325 12.13 -17.13 7.91
N VAL A 326 13.29 -17.24 7.28
CA VAL A 326 13.94 -16.16 6.52
C VAL A 326 14.28 -16.67 5.14
N LEU A 327 14.08 -15.83 4.15
CA LEU A 327 14.39 -16.10 2.75
C LEU A 327 15.76 -15.51 2.41
N LEU A 328 16.68 -16.35 1.93
CA LEU A 328 17.94 -15.96 1.33
C LEU A 328 17.83 -16.04 -0.19
N GLU A 329 18.28 -15.00 -0.89
CA GLU A 329 18.22 -14.92 -2.35
C GLU A 329 19.56 -14.49 -2.94
N GLU A 330 19.83 -14.92 -4.16
CA GLU A 330 20.93 -14.35 -4.95
C GLU A 330 20.65 -12.86 -5.23
N PHE A 331 21.70 -12.06 -5.28
CA PHE A 331 21.59 -10.64 -5.60
C PHE A 331 21.34 -10.45 -7.10
N MET A 332 20.22 -9.80 -7.45
CA MET A 332 19.87 -9.51 -8.84
C MET A 332 20.56 -8.23 -9.32
N VAL A 333 21.20 -8.31 -10.48
CA VAL A 333 21.83 -7.17 -11.15
C VAL A 333 21.00 -6.77 -12.37
N GLY A 334 20.62 -5.49 -12.48
CA GLY A 334 19.83 -4.99 -13.60
C GLY A 334 19.20 -3.64 -13.33
N GLN A 335 18.43 -3.15 -14.29
CA GLN A 335 17.59 -1.96 -14.13
C GLN A 335 16.37 -2.33 -13.30
N GLU A 336 16.26 -1.75 -12.10
CA GLU A 336 15.09 -1.93 -11.23
C GLU A 336 13.88 -1.21 -11.81
N PHE A 337 12.76 -1.88 -11.87
CA PHE A 337 11.50 -1.31 -12.32
C PHE A 337 10.32 -1.70 -11.45
N SER A 338 9.26 -0.90 -11.55
CA SER A 338 7.97 -1.15 -10.95
C SER A 338 6.89 -0.96 -11.99
N CYS A 339 5.94 -1.89 -12.10
CA CYS A 339 4.90 -1.84 -13.12
C CYS A 339 3.51 -2.12 -12.52
N GLY A 340 2.61 -1.13 -12.66
CA GLY A 340 1.20 -1.30 -12.36
C GLY A 340 0.50 -2.16 -13.40
N VAL A 341 -0.52 -2.85 -12.98
CA VAL A 341 -1.37 -3.66 -13.87
C VAL A 341 -2.84 -3.47 -13.49
N VAL A 342 -3.67 -3.34 -14.50
CA VAL A 342 -5.11 -3.07 -14.38
C VAL A 342 -5.90 -4.00 -15.31
N GLN A 343 -7.21 -4.06 -15.15
CA GLN A 343 -8.10 -4.86 -16.00
C GLN A 343 -9.16 -3.99 -16.67
N ASP A 344 -9.51 -4.31 -17.92
CA ASP A 344 -10.70 -3.77 -18.57
C ASP A 344 -11.95 -4.58 -18.19
N ASP A 345 -13.11 -4.13 -18.63
CA ASP A 345 -14.42 -4.72 -18.32
C ASP A 345 -14.60 -6.14 -18.84
N ASP A 346 -13.95 -6.48 -19.94
CA ASP A 346 -13.94 -7.82 -20.52
C ASP A 346 -12.97 -8.79 -19.82
N GLY A 347 -12.21 -8.29 -18.84
CA GLY A 347 -11.18 -9.05 -18.12
C GLY A 347 -9.79 -8.97 -18.76
N THR A 348 -9.64 -8.23 -19.86
CA THR A 348 -8.32 -8.01 -20.48
C THR A 348 -7.37 -7.36 -19.49
N VAL A 349 -6.20 -7.97 -19.29
CA VAL A 349 -5.16 -7.47 -18.40
C VAL A 349 -4.26 -6.50 -19.15
N ILE A 350 -4.05 -5.32 -18.59
CA ILE A 350 -3.26 -4.24 -19.18
C ILE A 350 -2.14 -3.87 -18.19
N ALA A 351 -0.91 -4.25 -18.52
CA ALA A 351 0.26 -3.74 -17.83
C ALA A 351 0.51 -2.29 -18.25
N LEU A 352 0.62 -1.40 -17.28
CA LEU A 352 0.87 0.03 -17.48
C LEU A 352 2.31 0.27 -17.96
N PRO A 353 2.68 1.49 -18.40
CA PRO A 353 4.08 1.77 -18.73
C PRO A 353 4.97 1.57 -17.49
N PRO A 354 5.97 0.65 -17.53
CA PRO A 354 6.80 0.37 -16.37
C PRO A 354 7.67 1.58 -16.02
N THR A 355 7.87 1.78 -14.71
CA THR A 355 8.69 2.88 -14.19
C THR A 355 10.05 2.35 -13.77
N GLU A 356 11.13 2.89 -14.32
CA GLU A 356 12.49 2.65 -13.82
C GLU A 356 12.71 3.42 -12.52
N ILE A 357 13.32 2.74 -11.54
CA ILE A 357 13.76 3.31 -10.28
C ILE A 357 15.28 3.51 -10.37
N ALA A 358 15.68 4.60 -11.03
CA ALA A 358 17.10 4.89 -11.25
C ALA A 358 17.71 5.50 -9.99
N LYS A 359 18.78 4.92 -9.48
CA LYS A 359 19.56 5.46 -8.36
C LYS A 359 20.37 6.67 -8.83
N MET A 360 20.35 7.75 -8.07
CA MET A 360 21.17 8.93 -8.35
C MET A 360 22.62 8.77 -7.87
N ASP A 361 22.88 7.82 -6.97
CA ASP A 361 24.21 7.50 -6.43
C ASP A 361 24.34 5.97 -6.28
N GLU A 362 25.26 5.37 -7.03
CA GLU A 362 25.52 3.92 -7.02
C GLU A 362 26.08 3.40 -5.68
N SER A 363 26.59 4.30 -4.82
CA SER A 363 27.16 3.94 -3.52
C SER A 363 26.12 3.68 -2.42
N GLN A 364 24.86 4.10 -2.62
CA GLN A 364 23.81 3.98 -1.59
C GLN A 364 23.10 2.62 -1.65
N THR A 365 23.03 1.95 -0.51
CA THR A 365 22.21 0.76 -0.31
C THR A 365 20.74 1.17 -0.23
N PHE A 366 19.90 0.42 -0.95
CA PHE A 366 18.44 0.63 -0.93
C PHE A 366 17.89 0.11 0.40
N ASP A 367 17.49 1.02 1.28
CA ASP A 367 16.77 0.70 2.51
C ASP A 367 15.38 1.36 2.52
N PHE A 368 14.55 1.02 3.52
CA PHE A 368 13.22 1.60 3.71
C PHE A 368 13.23 3.15 3.66
N LYS A 369 14.25 3.77 4.27
CA LYS A 369 14.37 5.25 4.34
C LYS A 369 14.68 5.89 2.99
N THR A 370 15.45 5.21 2.14
CA THR A 370 15.82 5.74 0.80
C THR A 370 14.70 5.61 -0.22
N LYS A 371 13.83 4.60 -0.08
CA LYS A 371 12.69 4.38 -0.98
C LYS A 371 11.65 5.52 -0.95
N TYR A 372 11.49 6.19 0.18
CA TYR A 372 10.50 7.26 0.39
C TYR A 372 11.09 8.66 0.52
N LYS A 373 12.43 8.81 0.50
CA LYS A 373 13.07 10.14 0.50
C LYS A 373 13.00 10.78 -0.88
N LEU A 374 12.54 12.03 -0.92
CA LEU A 374 12.63 12.89 -2.10
C LEU A 374 14.11 13.07 -2.50
N ASN A 375 14.40 12.99 -3.81
CA ASN A 375 15.72 13.26 -4.43
C ASN A 375 16.80 12.16 -4.25
N VAL A 376 16.46 10.92 -3.88
CA VAL A 376 17.42 9.80 -3.85
C VAL A 376 17.31 8.92 -5.11
N THR A 377 16.13 8.89 -5.72
CA THR A 377 15.87 8.12 -6.94
C THR A 377 15.17 8.97 -7.99
N ARG A 378 15.57 8.82 -9.26
CA ARG A 378 14.86 9.36 -10.42
C ARG A 378 13.90 8.29 -10.97
N LYS A 379 12.67 8.68 -11.28
CA LYS A 379 11.62 7.80 -11.80
C LYS A 379 11.44 8.10 -13.29
N LEU A 380 11.80 7.15 -14.14
CA LEU A 380 11.66 7.27 -15.60
C LEU A 380 10.50 6.40 -16.08
N ILE A 381 9.59 6.97 -16.86
CA ILE A 381 8.45 6.25 -17.47
C ILE A 381 8.47 6.48 -18.98
N PRO A 382 8.59 5.42 -19.80
CA PRO A 382 8.87 4.03 -19.40
C PRO A 382 10.35 3.82 -19.00
N VAL A 383 10.72 2.56 -18.70
CA VAL A 383 12.12 2.17 -18.43
C VAL A 383 13.02 2.59 -19.60
N ALA A 384 14.19 3.16 -19.29
CA ALA A 384 15.16 3.64 -20.27
C ALA A 384 15.89 2.45 -20.97
N THR A 385 15.14 1.72 -21.79
CA THR A 385 15.59 0.55 -22.55
C THR A 385 14.88 0.50 -23.92
N THR A 386 15.08 -0.58 -24.67
CA THR A 386 14.41 -0.76 -25.96
C THR A 386 12.89 -0.94 -25.82
N LEU A 387 12.14 -0.63 -26.89
CA LEU A 387 10.70 -0.90 -26.92
C LEU A 387 10.39 -2.37 -26.68
N GLU A 388 11.16 -3.27 -27.28
CA GLU A 388 11.02 -4.73 -27.11
C GLU A 388 11.18 -5.16 -25.65
N ASN A 389 12.19 -4.67 -24.94
CA ASN A 389 12.39 -4.96 -23.53
C ASN A 389 11.23 -4.44 -22.68
N ASN A 390 10.73 -3.23 -22.95
CA ASN A 390 9.57 -2.68 -22.25
C ASN A 390 8.31 -3.53 -22.51
N GLN A 391 8.07 -3.97 -23.74
CA GLN A 391 6.96 -4.88 -24.08
C GLN A 391 7.11 -6.23 -23.40
N LYS A 392 8.34 -6.76 -23.30
CA LYS A 392 8.64 -7.99 -22.57
C LYS A 392 8.36 -7.86 -21.07
N ILE A 393 8.68 -6.71 -20.47
CA ILE A 393 8.29 -6.40 -19.08
C ILE A 393 6.77 -6.48 -18.96
N GLN A 394 6.02 -5.72 -19.79
CA GLN A 394 4.56 -5.69 -19.74
C GLN A 394 3.94 -7.09 -19.91
N TYR A 395 4.48 -7.91 -20.82
CA TYR A 395 4.00 -9.28 -21.04
C TYR A 395 4.16 -10.15 -19.78
N ASN A 396 5.37 -10.14 -19.17
CA ASN A 396 5.63 -10.92 -17.96
C ASN A 396 4.78 -10.46 -16.76
N ILE A 397 4.57 -9.16 -16.62
CA ILE A 397 3.70 -8.57 -15.58
C ILE A 397 2.25 -9.07 -15.75
N ALA A 398 1.69 -8.96 -16.95
CA ALA A 398 0.32 -9.40 -17.21
C ALA A 398 0.17 -10.91 -16.96
N LEU A 399 1.12 -11.71 -17.42
CA LEU A 399 1.14 -13.15 -17.23
C LEU A 399 1.16 -13.54 -15.73
N VAL A 400 2.04 -12.92 -14.95
CA VAL A 400 2.16 -13.19 -13.52
C VAL A 400 0.89 -12.74 -12.77
N PHE A 401 0.34 -11.57 -13.09
CA PHE A 401 -0.91 -11.09 -12.52
C PHE A 401 -2.05 -12.11 -12.69
N GLU A 402 -2.22 -12.66 -13.88
CA GLU A 402 -3.23 -13.68 -14.16
C GLU A 402 -2.95 -15.00 -13.40
N LYS A 403 -1.69 -15.46 -13.43
CA LYS A 403 -1.31 -16.77 -12.86
C LYS A 403 -1.33 -16.79 -11.34
N LEU A 404 -1.09 -15.67 -10.68
CA LEU A 404 -1.23 -15.54 -9.23
C LEU A 404 -2.70 -15.31 -8.78
N GLY A 405 -3.65 -15.30 -9.72
CA GLY A 405 -5.07 -15.08 -9.41
C GLY A 405 -5.38 -13.67 -8.92
N MET A 406 -4.53 -12.70 -9.26
CA MET A 406 -4.80 -11.29 -8.98
C MET A 406 -5.91 -10.75 -9.87
N ASN A 407 -6.56 -9.69 -9.41
CA ASN A 407 -7.64 -9.03 -10.14
C ASN A 407 -7.77 -7.57 -9.73
N ALA A 408 -8.52 -6.81 -10.52
CA ALA A 408 -8.72 -5.37 -10.40
C ALA A 408 -7.43 -4.54 -10.61
N VAL A 409 -6.47 -4.64 -9.71
CA VAL A 409 -5.21 -3.89 -9.74
C VAL A 409 -4.11 -4.65 -9.00
N ALA A 410 -2.88 -4.47 -9.42
CA ALA A 410 -1.67 -4.78 -8.65
C ALA A 410 -0.50 -3.92 -9.14
N ARG A 411 0.61 -3.95 -8.41
CA ARG A 411 1.90 -3.42 -8.83
C ARG A 411 2.94 -4.49 -8.60
N ILE A 412 3.69 -4.82 -9.63
CA ILE A 412 4.71 -5.87 -9.57
C ILE A 412 6.07 -5.24 -9.84
N ASP A 413 7.01 -5.48 -8.95
CA ASP A 413 8.37 -4.97 -9.03
C ASP A 413 9.28 -6.00 -9.71
N GLY A 414 10.41 -5.56 -10.28
CA GLY A 414 11.32 -6.48 -10.96
C GLY A 414 12.62 -5.85 -11.43
N PHE A 415 13.45 -6.67 -12.06
CA PHE A 415 14.71 -6.26 -12.67
C PHE A 415 14.75 -6.68 -14.14
N LEU A 416 15.20 -5.75 -15.00
CA LEU A 416 15.63 -6.05 -16.36
C LEU A 416 17.14 -6.27 -16.33
N THR A 417 17.58 -7.50 -16.51
CA THR A 417 19.00 -7.84 -16.50
C THR A 417 19.71 -7.34 -17.76
N PRO A 418 21.08 -7.19 -17.75
CA PRO A 418 21.84 -6.75 -18.93
C PRO A 418 21.67 -7.64 -20.16
N ASP A 419 21.38 -8.94 -19.97
CA ASP A 419 21.09 -9.91 -21.05
C ASP A 419 19.60 -9.91 -21.47
N GLY A 420 18.80 -8.96 -20.97
CA GLY A 420 17.41 -8.75 -21.37
C GLY A 420 16.41 -9.76 -20.77
N ARG A 421 16.77 -10.46 -19.68
CA ARG A 421 15.79 -11.24 -18.90
C ARG A 421 14.99 -10.33 -17.97
N VAL A 422 13.72 -10.67 -17.78
CA VAL A 422 12.84 -10.02 -16.84
C VAL A 422 12.71 -10.92 -15.61
N LEU A 423 13.14 -10.43 -14.45
CA LEU A 423 13.04 -11.11 -13.17
C LEU A 423 12.04 -10.35 -12.30
N LEU A 424 10.93 -10.99 -11.95
CA LEU A 424 9.86 -10.38 -11.16
C LEU A 424 9.94 -10.80 -9.70
N HIS A 425 9.52 -9.90 -8.83
CA HIS A 425 9.39 -10.12 -7.38
C HIS A 425 8.39 -9.14 -6.77
N ASP A 426 8.04 -9.35 -5.51
CA ASP A 426 7.21 -8.46 -4.68
C ASP A 426 5.94 -7.92 -5.38
N PRO A 427 5.00 -8.80 -5.79
CA PRO A 427 3.70 -8.39 -6.29
C PRO A 427 2.87 -7.75 -5.17
N ASN A 428 2.63 -6.45 -5.29
CA ASN A 428 1.86 -5.67 -4.32
C ASN A 428 0.38 -5.63 -4.72
N THR A 429 -0.48 -6.19 -3.88
CA THR A 429 -1.93 -6.28 -4.13
C THR A 429 -2.67 -5.00 -3.79
N LEU A 430 -2.18 -4.24 -2.81
CA LEU A 430 -2.65 -2.91 -2.45
C LEU A 430 -1.53 -1.89 -2.70
N PRO A 431 -1.32 -1.42 -3.95
CA PRO A 431 -0.27 -0.45 -4.24
C PRO A 431 -0.41 0.79 -3.37
N GLY A 432 0.71 1.32 -2.88
CA GLY A 432 0.69 2.55 -2.07
C GLY A 432 -0.07 3.67 -2.77
N MET A 433 -0.91 4.40 -2.03
CA MET A 433 -1.82 5.43 -2.53
C MET A 433 -1.42 6.85 -2.12
N SER A 434 -0.13 7.09 -1.80
CA SER A 434 0.36 8.45 -1.56
C SER A 434 0.36 9.29 -2.85
N PRO A 435 0.39 10.63 -2.78
CA PRO A 435 0.34 11.50 -3.97
C PRO A 435 1.47 11.25 -4.97
N THR A 436 2.59 10.67 -4.54
CA THR A 436 3.76 10.37 -5.36
C THR A 436 3.86 8.91 -5.78
N SER A 437 2.84 8.11 -5.46
CA SER A 437 2.81 6.67 -5.75
C SER A 437 2.91 6.38 -7.24
N LEU A 438 3.67 5.34 -7.58
CA LEU A 438 3.96 4.97 -8.97
C LEU A 438 2.70 4.60 -9.74
N ILE A 439 1.73 3.95 -9.10
CA ILE A 439 0.49 3.55 -9.76
C ILE A 439 -0.26 4.77 -10.34
N PHE A 440 -0.35 5.88 -9.63
CA PHE A 440 -1.01 7.09 -10.12
C PHE A 440 -0.24 7.74 -11.27
N LYS A 441 1.10 7.74 -11.21
CA LYS A 441 1.94 8.25 -12.31
C LYS A 441 1.76 7.41 -13.57
N GLN A 442 1.70 6.10 -13.44
CA GLN A 442 1.50 5.17 -14.55
C GLN A 442 0.07 5.26 -15.12
N MET A 443 -0.95 5.44 -14.27
CA MET A 443 -2.32 5.69 -14.71
C MET A 443 -2.46 7.05 -15.40
N ALA A 444 -1.69 8.06 -14.99
CA ALA A 444 -1.63 9.35 -15.67
C ALA A 444 -1.09 9.24 -17.11
N GLU A 445 -0.17 8.31 -17.38
CA GLU A 445 0.32 8.06 -18.75
C GLU A 445 -0.78 7.51 -19.69
N ILE A 446 -1.79 6.83 -19.15
CA ILE A 446 -2.96 6.39 -19.93
C ILE A 446 -4.13 7.38 -19.88
N GLY A 447 -3.95 8.56 -19.26
CA GLY A 447 -4.93 9.64 -19.25
C GLY A 447 -5.87 9.68 -18.03
N LEU A 448 -5.58 8.94 -16.96
CA LEU A 448 -6.35 8.98 -15.71
C LEU A 448 -5.58 9.75 -14.63
N ASP A 449 -6.13 10.85 -14.15
CA ASP A 449 -5.62 11.52 -12.96
C ASP A 449 -5.96 10.72 -11.68
N VAL A 450 -5.55 11.22 -10.51
CA VAL A 450 -5.73 10.50 -9.24
C VAL A 450 -7.21 10.26 -8.94
N THR A 451 -8.08 11.21 -9.21
CA THR A 451 -9.54 11.11 -8.98
C THR A 451 -10.18 10.03 -9.87
N HIS A 452 -9.84 10.04 -11.16
CA HIS A 452 -10.34 9.03 -12.10
C HIS A 452 -9.73 7.65 -11.80
N ALA A 453 -8.46 7.59 -11.35
CA ALA A 453 -7.81 6.35 -10.94
C ALA A 453 -8.52 5.73 -9.73
N ILE A 454 -8.84 6.51 -8.70
CA ILE A 454 -9.60 6.04 -7.52
C ILE A 454 -11.00 5.56 -7.95
N THR A 455 -11.69 6.32 -8.80
CA THR A 455 -13.02 5.95 -9.32
C THR A 455 -12.96 4.64 -10.11
N TYR A 456 -11.93 4.47 -10.96
CA TYR A 456 -11.66 3.23 -11.67
C TYR A 456 -11.46 2.06 -10.70
N LEU A 457 -10.61 2.22 -9.66
CA LEU A 457 -10.31 1.16 -8.69
C LEU A 457 -11.57 0.70 -7.95
N ILE A 458 -12.42 1.61 -7.51
CA ILE A 458 -13.70 1.29 -6.85
C ILE A 458 -14.60 0.52 -7.82
N ARG A 459 -14.80 1.04 -9.03
CA ARG A 459 -15.66 0.44 -10.03
C ARG A 459 -15.20 -0.95 -10.46
N GLN A 460 -13.91 -1.09 -10.78
CA GLN A 460 -13.36 -2.36 -11.23
C GLN A 460 -13.38 -3.42 -10.13
N SER A 461 -13.14 -3.01 -8.88
CA SER A 461 -13.24 -3.92 -7.74
C SER A 461 -14.69 -4.37 -7.49
N LEU A 462 -15.70 -3.50 -7.68
CA LEU A 462 -17.11 -3.91 -7.66
C LEU A 462 -17.42 -4.99 -8.70
N ARG A 463 -16.90 -4.83 -9.93
CA ARG A 463 -17.05 -5.84 -11.00
C ARG A 463 -16.44 -7.17 -10.59
N GLU A 464 -15.26 -7.13 -10.01
CA GLU A 464 -14.58 -8.33 -9.53
C GLU A 464 -15.36 -9.03 -8.41
N ARG A 465 -15.91 -8.27 -7.46
CA ARG A 465 -16.77 -8.86 -6.39
C ARG A 465 -18.05 -9.47 -6.95
N ILE A 466 -18.61 -8.92 -8.02
CA ILE A 466 -19.74 -9.56 -8.74
C ILE A 466 -19.30 -10.88 -9.36
N ARG A 467 -18.12 -10.95 -9.98
CA ARG A 467 -17.58 -12.16 -10.60
C ARG A 467 -17.34 -13.27 -9.57
N THR A 468 -16.89 -12.92 -8.37
CA THR A 468 -16.64 -13.87 -7.27
C THR A 468 -17.91 -14.37 -6.57
N GLY A 469 -19.09 -13.82 -6.87
CA GLY A 469 -20.37 -14.49 -6.66
C GLY A 469 -21.09 -14.24 -5.33
N LYS A 470 -20.66 -13.25 -4.51
CA LYS A 470 -21.34 -12.92 -3.24
C LYS A 470 -22.17 -11.66 -3.36
N ASP A 471 -23.46 -11.73 -2.93
CA ASP A 471 -24.41 -10.60 -2.92
C ASP A 471 -24.58 -9.89 -4.30
N THR A 472 -24.49 -10.67 -5.38
CA THR A 472 -24.34 -10.17 -6.75
C THR A 472 -25.50 -9.28 -7.23
N VAL A 473 -26.71 -9.47 -6.71
CA VAL A 473 -27.88 -8.64 -7.11
C VAL A 473 -27.68 -7.20 -6.62
N HIS A 474 -27.34 -7.04 -5.35
CA HIS A 474 -27.07 -5.71 -4.77
C HIS A 474 -25.86 -5.05 -5.45
N LEU A 475 -24.77 -5.79 -5.64
CA LEU A 475 -23.54 -5.26 -6.27
C LEU A 475 -23.78 -4.85 -7.74
N ARG A 476 -24.63 -5.58 -8.50
CA ARG A 476 -25.01 -5.18 -9.88
C ARG A 476 -25.83 -3.89 -9.89
N GLN A 477 -26.71 -3.70 -8.92
CA GLN A 477 -27.49 -2.45 -8.79
C GLN A 477 -26.55 -1.29 -8.44
N LEU A 478 -25.64 -1.48 -7.50
CA LEU A 478 -24.66 -0.48 -7.10
C LEU A 478 -23.75 -0.08 -8.27
N LEU A 479 -23.21 -1.07 -8.99
CA LEU A 479 -22.37 -0.84 -10.17
C LEU A 479 -23.14 -0.11 -11.28
N LYS A 480 -24.39 -0.53 -11.56
CA LYS A 480 -25.22 0.15 -12.57
C LYS A 480 -25.47 1.61 -12.20
N GLY A 481 -25.84 1.87 -10.95
CA GLY A 481 -26.06 3.25 -10.48
C GLY A 481 -24.79 4.12 -10.57
N LEU A 482 -23.63 3.53 -10.28
CA LEU A 482 -22.34 4.21 -10.44
C LEU A 482 -22.02 4.48 -11.93
N ASP A 483 -22.21 3.50 -12.81
CA ASP A 483 -21.98 3.65 -14.25
C ASP A 483 -22.90 4.71 -14.88
N ASP A 484 -24.19 4.74 -14.51
CA ASP A 484 -25.14 5.75 -14.96
C ASP A 484 -24.70 7.17 -14.53
N LYS A 485 -24.22 7.34 -13.30
CA LYS A 485 -23.70 8.63 -12.80
C LYS A 485 -22.41 9.06 -13.50
N ILE A 486 -21.46 8.14 -13.68
CA ILE A 486 -20.21 8.43 -14.42
C ILE A 486 -20.54 8.89 -15.84
N ALA A 487 -21.44 8.20 -16.54
CA ALA A 487 -21.84 8.57 -17.90
C ALA A 487 -22.51 9.95 -17.93
N GLN A 488 -23.37 10.27 -16.97
CA GLN A 488 -23.99 11.59 -16.84
C GLN A 488 -22.94 12.68 -16.57
N GLN A 489 -22.01 12.43 -15.64
CA GLN A 489 -20.94 13.36 -15.30
C GLN A 489 -20.08 13.67 -16.53
N VAL A 490 -19.58 12.65 -17.24
CA VAL A 490 -18.78 12.81 -18.46
C VAL A 490 -19.52 13.62 -19.53
N ALA A 491 -20.84 13.43 -19.67
CA ALA A 491 -21.64 14.15 -20.66
C ALA A 491 -21.90 15.63 -20.30
N THR A 492 -21.80 16.01 -19.03
CA THR A 492 -22.22 17.35 -18.55
C THR A 492 -21.08 18.19 -17.97
N ILE A 493 -19.92 17.58 -17.71
CA ILE A 493 -18.79 18.24 -17.06
C ILE A 493 -18.22 19.38 -17.92
N SER A 494 -18.01 20.54 -17.30
CA SER A 494 -17.38 21.69 -17.97
C SER A 494 -15.87 21.70 -17.74
N THR A 495 -15.12 22.27 -18.70
CA THR A 495 -13.66 22.39 -18.58
C THR A 495 -13.28 23.67 -17.86
N GLN A 496 -12.26 23.59 -16.99
CA GLN A 496 -11.68 24.73 -16.28
C GLN A 496 -10.15 24.70 -16.37
N ALA A 497 -9.55 25.80 -16.85
CA ALA A 497 -8.10 25.92 -16.93
C ALA A 497 -7.48 26.16 -15.55
N VAL A 498 -6.34 25.50 -15.29
CA VAL A 498 -5.41 25.75 -14.16
C VAL A 498 -4.10 26.23 -14.79
N GLU A 499 -3.96 27.56 -14.84
CA GLU A 499 -2.80 28.21 -15.44
C GLU A 499 -1.68 28.38 -14.41
N PHE A 500 -0.42 28.19 -14.81
CA PHE A 500 0.74 28.37 -13.94
C PHE A 500 2.01 28.70 -14.70
N GLU A 501 2.94 29.39 -14.06
CA GLU A 501 4.25 29.74 -14.57
C GLU A 501 5.25 28.57 -14.40
N ALA A 502 6.30 28.58 -15.23
CA ALA A 502 7.32 27.53 -15.27
C ALA A 502 8.31 27.60 -14.09
N THR A 503 7.78 27.57 -12.84
CA THR A 503 8.56 27.47 -11.61
C THR A 503 8.12 26.27 -10.80
N GLN A 504 9.02 25.70 -9.99
CA GLN A 504 8.70 24.53 -9.17
C GLN A 504 7.56 24.80 -8.17
N GLU A 505 7.54 26.00 -7.56
CA GLU A 505 6.50 26.39 -6.61
C GLU A 505 5.13 26.49 -7.28
N ALA A 506 5.03 27.24 -8.40
CA ALA A 506 3.78 27.39 -9.16
C ALA A 506 3.29 26.04 -9.70
N TYR A 507 4.20 25.19 -10.16
CA TYR A 507 3.88 23.82 -10.60
C TYR A 507 3.27 22.98 -9.46
N MET A 508 3.87 22.98 -8.27
CA MET A 508 3.35 22.23 -7.14
C MET A 508 1.98 22.74 -6.68
N GLU A 509 1.76 24.06 -6.73
CA GLU A 509 0.46 24.66 -6.43
C GLU A 509 -0.60 24.31 -7.48
N ALA A 510 -0.23 24.38 -8.76
CA ALA A 510 -1.11 23.99 -9.87
C ALA A 510 -1.55 22.51 -9.77
N ARG A 511 -0.65 21.61 -9.41
CA ARG A 511 -1.01 20.20 -9.17
C ARG A 511 -2.04 20.05 -8.05
N ARG A 512 -1.86 20.78 -6.94
CA ARG A 512 -2.83 20.76 -5.82
C ARG A 512 -4.17 21.35 -6.24
N ALA A 513 -4.17 22.45 -6.99
CA ALA A 513 -5.38 23.08 -7.49
C ALA A 513 -6.11 22.15 -8.49
N TYR A 514 -5.36 21.53 -9.41
CA TYR A 514 -5.89 20.54 -10.35
C TYR A 514 -6.57 19.38 -9.62
N SER A 515 -5.87 18.76 -8.66
CA SER A 515 -6.41 17.63 -7.90
C SER A 515 -7.68 18.01 -7.11
N ARG A 516 -7.68 19.18 -6.46
CA ARG A 516 -8.87 19.67 -5.74
C ARG A 516 -10.06 19.88 -6.67
N LEU A 517 -9.85 20.48 -7.83
CA LEU A 517 -10.91 20.69 -8.82
C LEU A 517 -11.43 19.36 -9.37
N SER A 518 -10.54 18.43 -9.74
CA SER A 518 -10.91 17.09 -10.22
C SER A 518 -11.76 16.35 -9.19
N ALA A 519 -11.38 16.39 -7.91
CA ALA A 519 -12.11 15.73 -6.81
C ALA A 519 -13.51 16.31 -6.54
N THR A 520 -13.85 17.49 -7.08
CA THR A 520 -15.24 18.01 -6.99
C THR A 520 -16.21 17.21 -7.85
N GLY A 521 -15.71 16.60 -8.94
CA GLY A 521 -16.53 15.89 -9.92
C GLY A 521 -17.46 16.76 -10.77
N VAL A 522 -17.36 18.10 -10.66
CA VAL A 522 -18.24 19.04 -11.40
C VAL A 522 -17.52 19.80 -12.51
N VAL A 523 -16.19 19.81 -12.49
CA VAL A 523 -15.36 20.41 -13.53
C VAL A 523 -14.22 19.45 -13.94
N LYS A 524 -13.87 19.48 -15.23
CA LYS A 524 -12.67 18.82 -15.78
C LYS A 524 -11.53 19.84 -15.80
N PRO A 525 -10.56 19.77 -14.88
CA PRO A 525 -9.45 20.69 -14.92
C PRO A 525 -8.52 20.40 -16.10
N VAL A 526 -7.93 21.45 -16.67
CA VAL A 526 -6.93 21.39 -17.73
C VAL A 526 -5.71 22.20 -17.28
N ALA A 527 -4.58 21.56 -17.16
CA ALA A 527 -3.35 22.23 -16.76
C ALA A 527 -2.72 22.99 -17.94
N VAL A 528 -2.43 24.27 -17.74
CA VAL A 528 -1.90 25.15 -18.77
C VAL A 528 -0.60 25.81 -18.26
N LEU A 529 0.53 25.34 -18.81
CA LEU A 529 1.85 25.86 -18.50
C LEU A 529 2.17 27.11 -19.34
N LYS A 530 2.59 28.19 -18.69
CA LYS A 530 3.11 29.41 -19.31
C LYS A 530 4.62 29.48 -19.12
N THR A 531 5.35 29.48 -20.23
CA THR A 531 6.82 29.62 -20.20
C THR A 531 7.25 31.09 -20.15
N SER A 532 8.47 31.34 -19.71
CA SER A 532 9.07 32.68 -19.68
C SER A 532 9.15 33.39 -21.04
N HIS A 533 9.08 32.62 -22.14
CA HIS A 533 9.08 33.14 -23.52
C HIS A 533 7.67 33.41 -24.06
N GLY A 534 6.64 33.30 -23.22
CA GLY A 534 5.26 33.58 -23.60
C GLY A 534 4.56 32.41 -24.34
N THR A 535 5.22 31.26 -24.49
CA THR A 535 4.57 30.07 -25.04
C THR A 535 3.68 29.40 -24.00
N THR A 536 2.50 28.96 -24.43
CA THR A 536 1.53 28.30 -23.57
C THR A 536 1.34 26.85 -24.03
N TYR A 537 1.38 25.91 -23.09
CA TYR A 537 1.20 24.48 -23.33
C TYR A 537 0.04 23.94 -22.52
N GLU A 538 -0.92 23.29 -23.17
CA GLU A 538 -1.87 22.42 -22.47
C GLU A 538 -1.16 21.09 -22.16
N LEU A 539 -1.02 20.77 -20.88
CA LEU A 539 -0.28 19.62 -20.44
C LEU A 539 -1.15 18.36 -20.42
N PRO A 540 -0.71 17.27 -21.08
CA PRO A 540 -1.29 15.95 -20.83
C PRO A 540 -1.04 15.55 -19.37
N ILE A 541 -1.97 14.76 -18.81
CA ILE A 541 -1.95 14.35 -17.39
C ILE A 541 -0.63 13.67 -17.00
N GLY A 542 -0.06 12.84 -17.87
CA GLY A 542 1.23 12.19 -17.64
C GLY A 542 2.39 13.19 -17.41
N LEU A 543 2.37 14.36 -18.04
CA LEU A 543 3.34 15.43 -17.79
C LEU A 543 3.02 16.21 -16.51
N LEU A 544 1.74 16.45 -16.21
CA LEU A 544 1.36 17.15 -14.97
C LEU A 544 1.81 16.42 -13.69
N PHE A 545 1.99 15.10 -13.73
CA PHE A 545 2.38 14.30 -12.57
C PHE A 545 3.86 13.88 -12.56
N LYS A 546 4.75 14.57 -13.30
CA LYS A 546 6.22 14.41 -13.18
C LYS A 546 6.71 14.91 -11.81
N ASP A 547 7.96 14.60 -11.45
CA ASP A 547 8.49 14.97 -10.13
C ASP A 547 8.86 16.45 -10.04
N THR A 548 9.41 17.03 -11.10
CA THR A 548 9.89 18.41 -11.15
C THR A 548 9.35 19.16 -12.37
N ILE A 549 9.39 20.51 -12.30
CA ILE A 549 9.05 21.36 -13.44
C ILE A 549 10.04 21.19 -14.60
N GLU A 550 11.30 20.88 -14.31
CA GLU A 550 12.34 20.60 -15.29
C GLU A 550 11.96 19.35 -16.11
N ASP A 551 11.47 18.27 -15.47
CA ASP A 551 10.99 17.08 -16.16
C ASP A 551 9.78 17.39 -17.07
N VAL A 552 8.92 18.33 -16.66
CA VAL A 552 7.78 18.80 -17.48
C VAL A 552 8.30 19.56 -18.70
N LEU A 553 9.18 20.55 -18.51
CA LEU A 553 9.77 21.35 -19.59
C LEU A 553 10.55 20.48 -20.58
N GLU A 554 11.28 19.48 -20.08
CA GLU A 554 11.96 18.51 -20.92
C GLU A 554 10.98 17.66 -21.74
N GLY A 555 9.77 17.40 -21.20
CA GLY A 555 8.78 16.53 -21.82
C GLY A 555 7.83 17.19 -22.82
N VAL A 556 7.59 18.53 -22.74
CA VAL A 556 6.58 19.21 -23.58
C VAL A 556 6.89 19.17 -25.08
N ASP A 557 8.16 19.23 -25.44
CA ASP A 557 8.60 19.21 -26.85
C ASP A 557 9.03 17.83 -27.34
N LYS A 558 9.01 16.80 -26.46
CA LYS A 558 9.39 15.44 -26.83
C LYS A 558 8.19 14.65 -27.39
N PRO A 559 8.41 13.83 -28.43
CA PRO A 559 7.38 12.92 -28.89
C PRO A 559 7.03 11.90 -27.79
N VAL A 560 5.75 11.55 -27.69
CA VAL A 560 5.30 10.52 -26.77
C VAL A 560 5.95 9.18 -27.13
N HIS A 561 6.49 8.49 -26.12
CA HIS A 561 7.16 7.21 -26.33
C HIS A 561 6.20 6.17 -26.93
N PRO A 562 6.63 5.35 -27.94
CA PRO A 562 5.77 4.39 -28.63
C PRO A 562 5.03 3.43 -27.67
N LEU A 563 5.68 2.94 -26.62
CA LEU A 563 5.04 2.09 -25.60
C LEU A 563 3.84 2.77 -24.93
N ILE A 564 3.94 4.07 -24.64
CA ILE A 564 2.84 4.83 -24.00
C ILE A 564 1.66 4.91 -24.98
N ILE A 565 1.92 5.14 -26.28
CA ILE A 565 0.89 5.17 -27.32
C ILE A 565 0.19 3.81 -27.40
N GLU A 566 0.96 2.71 -27.46
CA GLU A 566 0.42 1.35 -27.49
C GLU A 566 -0.41 1.04 -26.24
N THR A 567 0.05 1.46 -25.05
CA THR A 567 -0.65 1.21 -23.79
C THR A 567 -1.94 2.04 -23.71
N ARG A 568 -1.94 3.29 -24.18
CA ARG A 568 -3.14 4.12 -24.31
C ARG A 568 -4.19 3.47 -25.21
N GLU A 569 -3.77 2.90 -26.34
CA GLU A 569 -4.71 2.21 -27.24
C GLU A 569 -5.31 0.96 -26.56
N LYS A 570 -4.51 0.17 -25.83
CA LYS A 570 -5.01 -0.96 -25.05
C LYS A 570 -5.98 -0.52 -23.94
N ALA A 571 -5.72 0.62 -23.30
CA ALA A 571 -6.52 1.15 -22.17
C ALA A 571 -7.64 2.10 -22.61
N LYS A 572 -7.87 2.30 -23.91
CA LYS A 572 -8.81 3.31 -24.43
C LYS A 572 -10.24 3.18 -23.89
N ASN A 573 -10.72 1.97 -23.67
CA ASN A 573 -12.05 1.74 -23.13
C ASN A 573 -12.15 2.20 -21.68
N ILE A 574 -11.09 1.95 -20.89
CA ILE A 574 -10.98 2.44 -19.51
C ILE A 574 -11.02 3.97 -19.54
N THR A 575 -10.12 4.60 -20.30
CA THR A 575 -9.98 6.06 -20.32
C THR A 575 -11.26 6.75 -20.79
N ARG A 576 -11.87 6.31 -21.90
CA ARG A 576 -13.12 6.89 -22.42
C ARG A 576 -14.28 6.90 -21.44
N ARG A 577 -14.33 5.92 -20.53
CA ARG A 577 -15.39 5.83 -19.54
C ARG A 577 -15.36 6.97 -18.54
N PHE A 578 -14.19 7.46 -18.17
CA PHE A 578 -14.02 8.46 -17.11
C PHE A 578 -13.71 9.86 -17.64
N VAL A 579 -13.13 9.96 -18.83
CA VAL A 579 -12.63 11.24 -19.33
C VAL A 579 -13.39 11.71 -20.59
N GLY A 580 -14.12 10.83 -21.25
CA GLY A 580 -14.91 11.11 -22.46
C GLY A 580 -14.14 10.86 -23.75
#